data_f1dbd97b5fa58e09978d10b8a8cfbc00
#
_entry.id   f1dbd97b5fa58e09978d10b8a8cfbc00
#
_cell.length_a   1.000
_cell.length_b   1.000
_cell.length_c   1.000
_cell.angle_alpha   90.00
_cell.angle_beta   90.00
_cell.angle_gamma   90.00
#
_symmetry.space_group_name_H-M   'P 1'
#
loop_
_entity.id
_entity.type
_entity.pdbx_description
1 polymer ?
#
loop_
_entity_poly.entity_id
_entity_poly.type
_entity_poly.pdbx_seq_one_letter_code
_entity_poly.pdbx_strand_id
1 'polypeptide(L)'
;MEYIQLLSEAELQLLRRVLGCRVPVLYTRAIEVQRRVVVATNFSMHLGENEYCVIESDWNDTPNEYLDYHSIHVELRDWPKRIARVRDDEGRIMLGEPSTIDLPIPTPAIVSVAVHESRQARGSEKVHYDHALVFTCVDGYRFSLAAHQSIRGGLEFSDDGRSIEELSRKYRVRISLAERGA
;
A
#
# COMPACT_ATOMS: atom_id res chain seq x y z
N MET A 1 0.90 18.49 19.56
CA MET A 1 -0.12 17.41 19.50
C MET A 1 0.43 16.32 18.60
N GLU A 2 0.15 15.04 18.88
CA GLU A 2 0.63 13.91 18.05
C GLU A 2 -0.58 13.15 17.50
N TYR A 3 -0.57 12.90 16.20
CA TYR A 3 -1.58 12.15 15.46
C TYR A 3 -0.97 10.81 15.02
N ILE A 4 -1.60 9.70 15.36
CA ILE A 4 -1.09 8.36 15.13
C ILE A 4 -2.09 7.60 14.26
N GLN A 5 -1.64 7.16 13.07
CA GLN A 5 -2.42 6.37 12.11
C GLN A 5 -1.61 5.14 11.66
N LEU A 6 -1.50 4.18 12.53
CA LEU A 6 -0.82 2.92 12.28
C LEU A 6 -1.84 1.82 12.00
N LEU A 7 -1.45 0.84 11.20
CA LEU A 7 -2.24 -0.37 11.00
C LEU A 7 -2.55 -1.02 12.35
N SER A 8 -3.81 -1.30 12.56
CA SER A 8 -4.32 -2.01 13.72
C SER A 8 -3.83 -3.47 13.74
N GLU A 9 -3.96 -4.15 14.88
CA GLU A 9 -3.63 -5.58 14.96
C GLU A 9 -4.50 -6.41 14.00
N ALA A 10 -5.77 -6.06 13.80
CA ALA A 10 -6.66 -6.74 12.85
C ALA A 10 -6.15 -6.62 11.40
N GLU A 11 -5.68 -5.45 10.97
CA GLU A 11 -5.09 -5.22 9.65
C GLU A 11 -3.75 -5.97 9.50
N LEU A 12 -2.94 -5.98 10.56
CA LEU A 12 -1.69 -6.77 10.58
C LEU A 12 -1.96 -8.27 10.50
N GLN A 13 -3.01 -8.79 11.15
CA GLN A 13 -3.41 -10.19 11.02
C GLN A 13 -3.89 -10.49 9.59
N LEU A 14 -4.58 -9.57 8.94
CA LEU A 14 -4.98 -9.73 7.55
C LEU A 14 -3.74 -9.76 6.62
N LEU A 15 -2.75 -8.91 6.84
CA LEU A 15 -1.48 -8.98 6.11
C LEU A 15 -0.73 -10.31 6.35
N ARG A 16 -0.83 -10.90 7.54
CA ARG A 16 -0.26 -12.24 7.80
C ARG A 16 -0.92 -13.32 6.95
N ARG A 17 -2.20 -13.18 6.58
CA ARG A 17 -2.88 -14.14 5.69
C ARG A 17 -2.35 -14.11 4.26
N VAL A 18 -1.67 -13.04 3.86
CA VAL A 18 -1.01 -12.93 2.55
C VAL A 18 0.26 -13.80 2.49
N LEU A 19 0.87 -14.11 3.65
CA LEU A 19 2.07 -14.94 3.69
C LEU A 19 1.73 -16.38 3.24
N GLY A 20 2.61 -16.94 2.42
CA GLY A 20 2.42 -18.24 1.76
C GLY A 20 1.54 -18.19 0.51
N CYS A 21 0.78 -17.09 0.29
CA CYS A 21 -0.07 -16.95 -0.87
C CYS A 21 0.75 -16.73 -2.15
N ARG A 22 0.27 -17.31 -3.25
CA ARG A 22 0.71 -17.00 -4.61
C ARG A 22 -0.29 -16.06 -5.25
N VAL A 23 0.09 -14.82 -5.44
CA VAL A 23 -0.79 -13.77 -5.97
C VAL A 23 -0.40 -13.48 -7.43
N PRO A 24 -0.99 -14.13 -8.42
CA PRO A 24 -0.61 -13.93 -9.82
C PRO A 24 -1.05 -12.57 -10.36
N VAL A 25 -2.10 -11.99 -9.78
CA VAL A 25 -2.71 -10.76 -10.27
C VAL A 25 -3.07 -9.86 -9.09
N LEU A 26 -2.72 -8.59 -9.21
CA LEU A 26 -3.27 -7.52 -8.39
C LEU A 26 -4.41 -6.85 -9.14
N TYR A 27 -5.60 -6.87 -8.55
CA TYR A 27 -6.74 -6.11 -9.08
C TYR A 27 -6.66 -4.68 -8.57
N THR A 28 -6.88 -3.73 -9.47
CA THR A 28 -6.76 -2.32 -9.13
C THR A 28 -7.72 -1.45 -9.93
N ARG A 29 -7.72 -0.17 -9.60
CA ARG A 29 -8.29 0.88 -10.41
C ARG A 29 -7.20 1.91 -10.67
N ALA A 30 -6.52 1.75 -11.80
CA ALA A 30 -5.40 2.59 -12.19
C ALA A 30 -5.88 4.01 -12.51
N ILE A 31 -5.15 5.00 -12.01
CA ILE A 31 -5.31 6.41 -12.34
C ILE A 31 -4.27 6.79 -13.38
N GLU A 32 -3.03 6.33 -13.17
CA GLU A 32 -1.90 6.59 -14.04
C GLU A 32 -1.06 5.33 -14.18
N VAL A 33 -0.63 5.02 -15.40
CA VAL A 33 0.25 3.89 -15.70
C VAL A 33 1.52 4.43 -16.33
N GLN A 34 2.65 4.26 -15.66
CA GLN A 34 4.00 4.51 -16.15
C GLN A 34 4.73 3.19 -16.34
N ARG A 35 5.92 3.22 -16.96
CA ARG A 35 6.66 2.01 -17.36
C ARG A 35 6.87 0.96 -16.25
N ARG A 36 7.02 1.37 -14.99
CA ARG A 36 7.25 0.49 -13.82
C ARG A 36 6.52 0.95 -12.55
N VAL A 37 5.64 1.89 -12.72
CA VAL A 37 4.87 2.48 -11.63
C VAL A 37 3.43 2.56 -12.07
N VAL A 38 2.53 2.09 -11.23
CA VAL A 38 1.09 2.24 -11.41
C VAL A 38 0.55 3.00 -10.22
N VAL A 39 -0.05 4.14 -10.47
CA VAL A 39 -0.79 4.88 -9.45
C VAL A 39 -2.26 4.49 -9.55
N ALA A 40 -2.82 4.09 -8.44
CA ALA A 40 -4.17 3.58 -8.35
C ALA A 40 -4.86 4.00 -7.05
N THR A 41 -6.16 3.77 -6.96
CA THR A 41 -6.93 4.08 -5.75
C THR A 41 -6.83 2.99 -4.70
N ASN A 42 -6.63 1.75 -5.13
CA ASN A 42 -6.51 0.58 -4.27
C ASN A 42 -5.80 -0.55 -5.02
N PHE A 43 -5.33 -1.53 -4.26
CA PHE A 43 -4.88 -2.81 -4.79
C PHE A 43 -5.56 -3.94 -4.01
N SER A 44 -6.05 -4.95 -4.73
CA SER A 44 -6.73 -6.10 -4.13
C SER A 44 -6.00 -7.38 -4.51
N MET A 45 -5.61 -8.17 -3.52
CA MET A 45 -4.97 -9.48 -3.65
C MET A 45 -5.98 -10.58 -3.31
N HIS A 46 -6.14 -11.56 -4.19
CA HIS A 46 -6.99 -12.71 -3.93
C HIS A 46 -6.30 -13.67 -2.96
N LEU A 47 -6.98 -13.99 -1.85
CA LEU A 47 -6.47 -14.86 -0.79
C LEU A 47 -6.95 -16.32 -0.88
N GLY A 48 -7.93 -16.60 -1.72
CA GLY A 48 -8.62 -17.89 -1.88
C GLY A 48 -10.12 -17.76 -1.64
N GLU A 49 -10.89 -18.71 -2.15
CA GLU A 49 -12.36 -18.66 -2.17
C GLU A 49 -12.86 -17.35 -2.78
N ASN A 50 -13.64 -16.56 -2.05
CA ASN A 50 -14.11 -15.26 -2.46
C ASN A 50 -13.55 -14.16 -1.53
N GLU A 51 -12.30 -14.28 -1.09
CA GLU A 51 -11.69 -13.34 -0.16
C GLU A 51 -10.58 -12.53 -0.83
N TYR A 52 -10.58 -11.24 -0.59
CA TYR A 52 -9.59 -10.30 -1.10
C TYR A 52 -9.03 -9.44 0.03
N CYS A 53 -7.71 -9.39 0.12
CA CYS A 53 -7.01 -8.38 0.90
C CYS A 53 -6.97 -7.09 0.07
N VAL A 54 -7.69 -6.09 0.49
CA VAL A 54 -7.75 -4.77 -0.18
C VAL A 54 -6.89 -3.80 0.58
N ILE A 55 -5.98 -3.14 -0.14
CA ILE A 55 -5.06 -2.15 0.39
C ILE A 55 -5.42 -0.81 -0.23
N GLU A 56 -5.57 0.19 0.62
CA GLU A 56 -5.94 1.56 0.27
C GLU A 56 -5.07 2.56 1.01
N SER A 57 -5.19 3.80 0.65
CA SER A 57 -4.60 4.91 1.42
C SER A 57 -5.61 6.01 1.63
N ASP A 58 -5.56 6.62 2.81
CA ASP A 58 -6.32 7.81 3.14
C ASP A 58 -5.40 9.02 3.22
N TRP A 59 -5.85 10.11 2.63
CA TRP A 59 -5.25 11.42 2.84
C TRP A 59 -5.86 12.07 4.07
N ASN A 60 -5.00 12.64 4.90
CA ASN A 60 -5.37 13.38 6.11
C ASN A 60 -4.52 14.64 6.22
N ASP A 61 -4.99 15.63 6.95
CA ASP A 61 -4.24 16.80 7.36
C ASP A 61 -4.39 17.07 8.85
N THR A 62 -3.44 17.80 9.41
CA THR A 62 -3.54 18.26 10.79
C THR A 62 -4.27 19.60 10.85
N PRO A 63 -5.08 19.88 11.91
CA PRO A 63 -6.01 21.01 11.92
C PRO A 63 -5.36 22.38 12.01
N ASN A 64 -4.14 22.50 12.56
CA ASN A 64 -3.55 23.82 12.79
C ASN A 64 -2.38 24.10 11.83
N GLU A 65 -1.51 23.13 11.60
CA GLU A 65 -0.31 23.29 10.78
C GLU A 65 -0.51 22.79 9.34
N TYR A 66 -1.69 22.19 9.04
CA TYR A 66 -2.04 21.62 7.73
C TYR A 66 -0.92 20.70 7.21
N LEU A 67 -0.45 19.82 8.11
CA LEU A 67 0.56 18.83 7.76
C LEU A 67 -0.14 17.65 7.07
N ASP A 68 -0.01 17.58 5.75
CA ASP A 68 -0.56 16.48 4.95
C ASP A 68 0.16 15.17 5.22
N TYR A 69 -0.61 14.09 5.38
CA TYR A 69 -0.07 12.74 5.47
C TYR A 69 -1.00 11.70 4.86
N HIS A 70 -0.43 10.60 4.40
CA HIS A 70 -1.12 9.56 3.67
C HIS A 70 -0.88 8.22 4.33
N SER A 71 -1.86 7.72 5.08
CA SER A 71 -1.80 6.44 5.78
C SER A 71 -2.34 5.29 4.94
N ILE A 72 -1.75 4.10 5.11
CA ILE A 72 -2.26 2.88 4.49
C ILE A 72 -3.32 2.24 5.40
N HIS A 73 -4.32 1.64 4.77
CA HIS A 73 -5.36 0.81 5.35
C HIS A 73 -5.46 -0.53 4.65
N VAL A 74 -5.88 -1.56 5.40
CA VAL A 74 -6.02 -2.92 4.90
C VAL A 74 -7.36 -3.48 5.35
N GLU A 75 -8.17 -3.95 4.40
CA GLU A 75 -9.47 -4.53 4.71
C GLU A 75 -9.68 -5.87 4.00
N LEU A 76 -10.55 -6.72 4.56
CA LEU A 76 -11.01 -7.95 3.93
C LEU A 76 -12.33 -7.70 3.19
N ARG A 77 -12.42 -8.15 1.94
CA ARG A 77 -13.64 -8.08 1.12
C ARG A 77 -13.90 -9.38 0.40
N ASP A 78 -15.15 -9.57 0.00
CA ASP A 78 -15.62 -10.71 -0.81
C ASP A 78 -15.53 -10.47 -2.33
N TRP A 79 -15.07 -9.29 -2.74
CA TRP A 79 -14.72 -8.95 -4.13
C TRP A 79 -13.61 -7.91 -4.18
N PRO A 80 -12.86 -7.82 -5.29
CA PRO A 80 -11.86 -6.76 -5.47
C PRO A 80 -12.56 -5.41 -5.58
N LYS A 81 -12.08 -4.42 -4.83
CA LYS A 81 -12.66 -3.07 -4.85
C LYS A 81 -12.45 -2.43 -6.22
N ARG A 82 -13.53 -1.98 -6.85
CA ARG A 82 -13.53 -1.43 -8.21
C ARG A 82 -14.07 -0.01 -8.32
N ILE A 83 -14.50 0.60 -7.22
CA ILE A 83 -15.05 1.95 -7.20
C ILE A 83 -14.02 2.88 -6.57
N ALA A 84 -13.70 3.95 -7.28
CA ALA A 84 -12.82 4.96 -6.73
C ALA A 84 -13.14 6.35 -7.27
N ARG A 85 -13.25 7.27 -6.36
CA ARG A 85 -13.19 8.70 -6.62
C ARG A 85 -12.02 9.25 -5.84
N VAL A 86 -11.02 9.73 -6.53
CA VAL A 86 -9.87 10.39 -5.92
C VAL A 86 -9.89 11.85 -6.34
N ARG A 87 -9.58 12.74 -5.43
CA ARG A 87 -9.31 14.15 -5.76
C ARG A 87 -7.81 14.32 -5.84
N ASP A 88 -7.36 14.93 -6.93
CA ASP A 88 -5.98 15.40 -7.03
C ASP A 88 -5.73 16.65 -6.17
N ASP A 89 -4.50 17.11 -6.12
CA ASP A 89 -4.09 18.28 -5.33
C ASP A 89 -4.76 19.59 -5.80
N GLU A 90 -5.28 19.61 -7.02
CA GLU A 90 -6.03 20.74 -7.60
C GLU A 90 -7.55 20.60 -7.35
N GLY A 91 -7.97 19.56 -6.65
CA GLY A 91 -9.38 19.31 -6.29
C GLY A 91 -10.22 18.68 -7.39
N ARG A 92 -9.63 18.26 -8.51
CA ARG A 92 -10.33 17.61 -9.61
C ARG A 92 -10.64 16.16 -9.22
N ILE A 93 -11.82 15.67 -9.61
CA ILE A 93 -12.20 14.27 -9.38
C ILE A 93 -11.59 13.43 -10.50
N MET A 94 -10.71 12.50 -10.10
CA MET A 94 -10.15 11.49 -10.98
C MET A 94 -10.90 10.17 -10.80
N LEU A 95 -11.24 9.53 -11.92
CA LEU A 95 -11.85 8.21 -11.95
C LEU A 95 -10.81 7.24 -12.53
N GLY A 96 -10.40 6.28 -11.71
CA GLY A 96 -9.50 5.24 -12.19
C GLY A 96 -10.19 4.23 -13.11
N GLU A 97 -9.43 3.66 -14.04
CA GLU A 97 -9.90 2.59 -14.93
C GLU A 97 -9.71 1.22 -14.26
N PRO A 98 -10.71 0.31 -14.33
CA PRO A 98 -10.53 -1.07 -13.88
C PRO A 98 -9.35 -1.71 -14.59
N SER A 99 -8.39 -2.21 -13.83
CA SER A 99 -7.12 -2.71 -14.35
C SER A 99 -6.62 -3.91 -13.53
N THR A 100 -5.67 -4.62 -14.09
CA THR A 100 -4.90 -5.65 -13.39
C THR A 100 -3.42 -5.42 -13.59
N ILE A 101 -2.64 -5.85 -12.60
CA ILE A 101 -1.19 -5.96 -12.72
C ILE A 101 -0.84 -7.44 -12.61
N ASP A 102 -0.26 -7.99 -13.66
CA ASP A 102 0.23 -9.36 -13.66
C ASP A 102 1.60 -9.42 -12.97
N LEU A 103 1.71 -10.26 -11.95
CA LEU A 103 2.98 -10.56 -11.30
C LEU A 103 3.71 -11.70 -12.03
N PRO A 104 5.01 -11.94 -11.80
CA PRO A 104 5.78 -12.93 -12.52
C PRO A 104 5.17 -14.33 -12.54
N ILE A 105 5.34 -15.07 -13.66
CA ILE A 105 4.88 -16.45 -13.81
C ILE A 105 6.11 -17.37 -13.99
N PRO A 106 6.24 -18.45 -13.21
CA PRO A 106 5.35 -18.90 -12.14
C PRO A 106 5.37 -17.94 -10.95
N THR A 107 4.18 -17.69 -10.40
CA THR A 107 4.03 -16.73 -9.30
C THR A 107 4.66 -17.29 -8.02
N PRO A 108 5.68 -16.65 -7.48
CA PRO A 108 6.30 -17.10 -6.25
C PRO A 108 5.41 -16.77 -5.03
N ALA A 109 5.53 -17.58 -3.96
CA ALA A 109 4.82 -17.31 -2.72
C ALA A 109 5.41 -16.09 -1.99
N ILE A 110 4.56 -15.28 -1.38
CA ILE A 110 4.99 -14.17 -0.53
C ILE A 110 5.48 -14.73 0.80
N VAL A 111 6.73 -14.46 1.16
CA VAL A 111 7.34 -14.96 2.41
C VAL A 111 7.47 -13.88 3.48
N SER A 112 7.45 -12.60 3.09
CA SER A 112 7.45 -11.51 4.07
C SER A 112 6.75 -10.26 3.57
N VAL A 113 6.24 -9.48 4.54
CA VAL A 113 5.70 -8.12 4.33
C VAL A 113 6.34 -7.20 5.34
N ALA A 114 7.05 -6.18 4.85
CA ALA A 114 7.59 -5.10 5.68
C ALA A 114 6.64 -3.89 5.64
N VAL A 115 6.22 -3.43 6.81
CA VAL A 115 5.43 -2.22 6.99
C VAL A 115 6.37 -1.07 7.28
N HIS A 116 6.37 -0.05 6.44
CA HIS A 116 7.21 1.14 6.57
C HIS A 116 6.43 2.31 7.13
N GLU A 117 6.96 2.92 8.19
CA GLU A 117 6.38 4.08 8.86
C GLU A 117 6.99 5.39 8.38
N SER A 118 6.19 6.45 8.45
CA SER A 118 6.62 7.82 8.30
C SER A 118 6.35 8.61 9.59
N ARG A 119 7.26 9.51 9.92
CA ARG A 119 7.10 10.47 11.01
C ARG A 119 7.42 11.85 10.49
N GLN A 120 6.49 12.76 10.68
CA GLN A 120 6.64 14.14 10.25
C GLN A 120 6.31 15.07 11.44
N ALA A 121 6.90 16.26 11.42
CA ALA A 121 6.61 17.28 12.41
C ALA A 121 6.62 18.66 11.76
N ARG A 122 5.65 19.50 12.13
CA ARG A 122 5.57 20.88 11.72
C ARG A 122 5.00 21.70 12.88
N GLY A 123 5.71 22.74 13.28
CA GLY A 123 5.31 23.53 14.45
C GLY A 123 5.10 22.68 15.70
N SER A 124 3.91 22.73 16.26
CA SER A 124 3.50 21.97 17.44
C SER A 124 2.89 20.60 17.13
N GLU A 125 2.71 20.27 15.87
CA GLU A 125 2.04 19.04 15.42
C GLU A 125 3.03 18.01 14.90
N LYS A 126 2.74 16.75 15.19
CA LYS A 126 3.51 15.59 14.76
C LYS A 126 2.54 14.54 14.23
N VAL A 127 2.92 13.85 13.18
CA VAL A 127 2.17 12.72 12.63
C VAL A 127 3.06 11.49 12.56
N HIS A 128 2.49 10.34 12.88
CA HIS A 128 3.13 9.03 12.82
C HIS A 128 2.17 8.05 12.16
N TYR A 129 2.52 7.50 11.00
CA TYR A 129 1.63 6.68 10.19
C TYR A 129 2.37 5.62 9.39
N ASP A 130 1.66 4.55 9.03
CA ASP A 130 2.16 3.56 8.09
C ASP A 130 1.97 4.06 6.66
N HIS A 131 3.07 4.13 5.93
CA HIS A 131 3.16 4.77 4.62
C HIS A 131 3.25 3.78 3.47
N ALA A 132 3.91 2.64 3.66
CA ALA A 132 4.16 1.69 2.60
C ALA A 132 4.26 0.25 3.09
N LEU A 133 3.98 -0.68 2.17
CA LEU A 133 4.16 -2.11 2.33
C LEU A 133 5.17 -2.58 1.27
N VAL A 134 6.16 -3.36 1.70
CA VAL A 134 7.09 -4.04 0.79
C VAL A 134 6.90 -5.54 0.94
N PHE A 135 6.52 -6.19 -0.13
CA PHE A 135 6.32 -7.63 -0.23
C PHE A 135 7.58 -8.29 -0.80
N THR A 136 8.01 -9.38 -0.19
CA THR A 136 9.12 -10.20 -0.68
C THR A 136 8.64 -11.62 -0.91
N CYS A 137 8.96 -12.16 -2.07
CA CYS A 137 8.63 -13.52 -2.46
C CYS A 137 9.79 -14.49 -2.25
N VAL A 138 9.50 -15.79 -2.26
CA VAL A 138 10.47 -16.87 -1.98
C VAL A 138 11.67 -16.88 -2.93
N ASP A 139 11.52 -16.40 -4.15
CA ASP A 139 12.57 -16.31 -5.19
C ASP A 139 13.35 -14.98 -5.15
N GLY A 140 13.04 -14.12 -4.17
CA GLY A 140 13.62 -12.79 -4.03
C GLY A 140 12.94 -11.69 -4.85
N TYR A 141 11.89 -12.02 -5.63
CA TYR A 141 11.07 -10.98 -6.27
C TYR A 141 10.43 -10.09 -5.20
N ARG A 142 10.42 -8.80 -5.44
CA ARG A 142 9.88 -7.79 -4.52
C ARG A 142 8.98 -6.82 -5.26
N PHE A 143 7.93 -6.38 -4.58
CA PHE A 143 7.12 -5.25 -5.00
C PHE A 143 6.68 -4.41 -3.81
N SER A 144 6.33 -3.17 -4.05
CA SER A 144 5.86 -2.24 -3.01
C SER A 144 4.50 -1.64 -3.36
N LEU A 145 3.73 -1.36 -2.32
CA LEU A 145 2.54 -0.52 -2.35
C LEU A 145 2.78 0.64 -1.38
N ALA A 146 2.87 1.85 -1.87
CA ALA A 146 3.15 3.03 -1.07
C ALA A 146 2.04 4.07 -1.25
N ALA A 147 1.71 4.80 -0.20
CA ALA A 147 0.76 5.90 -0.29
C ALA A 147 1.33 7.00 -1.20
N HIS A 148 0.58 7.39 -2.23
CA HIS A 148 1.01 8.37 -3.21
C HIS A 148 0.79 9.78 -2.69
N GLN A 149 1.86 10.57 -2.59
CA GLN A 149 1.84 11.87 -1.90
C GLN A 149 1.10 12.98 -2.66
N SER A 150 1.00 12.88 -3.99
CA SER A 150 0.32 13.90 -4.82
C SER A 150 -1.14 13.59 -5.12
N ILE A 151 -1.65 12.42 -4.74
CA ILE A 151 -3.01 11.99 -4.98
C ILE A 151 -3.67 11.61 -3.66
N ARG A 152 -4.72 12.32 -3.30
CA ARG A 152 -5.49 12.06 -2.08
C ARG A 152 -6.15 10.68 -2.13
N GLY A 153 -5.69 9.77 -1.26
CA GLY A 153 -6.17 8.40 -1.22
C GLY A 153 -5.67 7.51 -2.36
N GLY A 154 -4.55 7.85 -3.00
CA GLY A 154 -3.89 7.04 -4.00
C GLY A 154 -2.78 6.16 -3.44
N LEU A 155 -2.52 5.07 -4.15
CA LEU A 155 -1.39 4.16 -3.90
C LEU A 155 -0.52 4.05 -5.15
N GLU A 156 0.77 3.91 -4.94
CA GLU A 156 1.76 3.62 -5.97
C GLU A 156 2.21 2.17 -5.85
N PHE A 157 2.07 1.40 -6.92
CA PHE A 157 2.72 0.11 -7.09
C PHE A 157 4.06 0.29 -7.79
N SER A 158 5.10 -0.40 -7.31
CA SER A 158 6.37 -0.52 -8.01
C SER A 158 7.02 -1.89 -7.74
N ASP A 159 7.56 -2.50 -8.78
CA ASP A 159 8.44 -3.67 -8.71
C ASP A 159 9.90 -3.32 -9.11
N ASP A 160 10.19 -2.04 -9.28
CA ASP A 160 11.53 -1.57 -9.56
C ASP A 160 12.41 -1.61 -8.31
N GLY A 161 13.50 -2.37 -8.36
CA GLY A 161 14.41 -2.56 -7.23
C GLY A 161 14.97 -1.24 -6.67
N ARG A 162 15.25 -0.24 -7.53
CA ARG A 162 15.75 1.06 -7.09
C ARG A 162 14.69 1.84 -6.33
N SER A 163 13.47 1.86 -6.83
CA SER A 163 12.32 2.52 -6.17
C SER A 163 12.07 1.92 -4.79
N ILE A 164 12.12 0.59 -4.67
CA ILE A 164 11.97 -0.12 -3.39
C ILE A 164 13.12 0.20 -2.42
N GLU A 165 14.37 0.28 -2.91
CA GLU A 165 15.51 0.67 -2.09
C GLU A 165 15.42 2.12 -1.62
N GLU A 166 15.01 3.05 -2.47
CA GLU A 166 14.79 4.46 -2.12
C GLU A 166 13.70 4.59 -1.06
N LEU A 167 12.58 3.88 -1.22
CA LEU A 167 11.51 3.79 -0.23
C LEU A 167 12.07 3.28 1.11
N SER A 168 12.84 2.19 1.10
CA SER A 168 13.40 1.58 2.30
C SER A 168 14.47 2.45 3.00
N ARG A 169 15.13 3.35 2.27
CA ARG A 169 16.03 4.35 2.87
C ARG A 169 15.27 5.53 3.46
N LYS A 170 14.18 5.95 2.82
CA LYS A 170 13.38 7.11 3.23
C LYS A 170 12.49 6.81 4.43
N TYR A 171 11.93 5.62 4.50
CA TYR A 171 10.95 5.20 5.50
C TYR A 171 11.45 4.02 6.32
N ARG A 172 11.35 4.13 7.64
CA ARG A 172 11.80 3.10 8.57
C ARG A 172 10.84 1.90 8.55
N VAL A 173 11.38 0.69 8.60
CA VAL A 173 10.59 -0.53 8.87
C VAL A 173 10.10 -0.47 10.32
N ARG A 174 8.78 -0.47 10.51
CA ARG A 174 8.13 -0.55 11.83
C ARG A 174 7.89 -2.01 12.24
N ILE A 175 7.37 -2.79 11.31
CA ILE A 175 7.03 -4.20 11.52
C ILE A 175 7.51 -4.99 10.30
N SER A 176 8.06 -6.17 10.58
CA SER A 176 8.32 -7.19 9.57
C SER A 176 7.50 -8.43 9.90
N LEU A 177 6.58 -8.78 9.01
CA LEU A 177 5.80 -10.01 9.07
C LEU A 177 6.50 -11.04 8.20
N ALA A 178 6.76 -12.22 8.74
CA ALA A 178 7.40 -13.33 8.01
C ALA A 178 6.66 -14.63 8.28
N GLU A 179 6.73 -15.54 7.34
CA GLU A 179 6.24 -16.90 7.52
C GLU A 179 7.02 -17.59 8.66
N ARG A 180 6.32 -18.26 9.57
CA ARG A 180 6.97 -18.96 10.67
C ARG A 180 7.71 -20.17 10.12
N GLY A 181 9.04 -20.11 10.09
CA GLY A 181 9.89 -21.26 9.77
C GLY A 181 10.55 -21.24 8.38
N ALA A 182 10.68 -20.09 7.75
CA ALA A 182 11.55 -19.91 6.60
C ALA A 182 12.99 -19.59 7.02
#